data_b828577319bb33b58f565fa3b3d0ecf0
#
_entry.id   b828577319bb33b58f565fa3b3d0ecf0
#
_cell.length_a   1.000
_cell.length_b   1.000
_cell.length_c   1.000
_cell.angle_alpha   90.00
_cell.angle_beta   90.00
_cell.angle_gamma   90.00
#
_symmetry.space_group_name_H-M   'P 1'
#
loop_
_entity.id
_entity.type
_entity.pdbx_description
1 polymer ?
#
loop_
_entity_poly.entity_id
_entity_poly.type
_entity_poly.pdbx_seq_one_letter_code
_entity_poly.pdbx_strand_id
1 'polypeptide(L)'
;VRFFPTLLVGWAVSAVILAHGDADGVTSAAIAKSVHRDAEVYFTHPVGLPGDFREFALGRELVVILDVALDERSLDELVRLLGSSGSKVVYIDHHPCGEALERLRGAGVTVFHEEGASTAELAYRFFKPPRELSRVAVYGAIGDHMVSTPWYAEMLEEWDIRSLFFEAGVLVLALEALGRDYEEKRAVVEYLAGNNLPSRNPRLVELAARQSLLNEELRLRVGKEARVVGDVAYVVDPGGSLGTAAFYARVEKGVRVGVAVERRKDTCVMSLRSNRDVDLNALLRKLAVKYGGHGGGHRQAAGARIPCSALEEFLEELARSIQRSGT
;
A
#
# COMPACT_ATOMS: atom_id res chain seq x y z
N VAL A 1 55.98 13.83 18.34
CA VAL A 1 54.93 12.84 18.56
C VAL A 1 53.73 13.31 17.73
N ARG A 2 53.50 12.65 16.57
CA ARG A 2 52.33 12.93 15.70
C ARG A 2 51.17 12.06 16.18
N PHE A 3 50.13 12.67 16.71
CA PHE A 3 48.83 11.99 16.93
C PHE A 3 48.16 11.81 15.58
N PHE A 4 48.01 10.56 15.16
CA PHE A 4 47.07 10.18 14.11
C PHE A 4 45.67 10.07 14.76
N PRO A 5 44.64 10.76 14.23
CA PRO A 5 43.27 10.48 14.67
C PRO A 5 42.89 9.08 14.18
N THR A 6 42.58 8.21 15.11
CA THR A 6 41.95 6.93 14.83
C THR A 6 40.60 7.23 14.20
N LEU A 7 40.49 7.01 12.90
CA LEU A 7 39.21 6.93 12.21
C LEU A 7 38.44 5.83 12.89
N LEU A 8 37.42 6.16 13.67
CA LEU A 8 36.36 5.26 14.06
C LEU A 8 35.65 4.85 12.76
N VAL A 9 36.06 3.74 12.20
CA VAL A 9 35.27 3.03 11.20
C VAL A 9 34.01 2.59 11.94
N GLY A 10 32.96 3.42 11.88
CA GLY A 10 31.63 3.02 12.31
C GLY A 10 31.24 1.81 11.48
N TRP A 11 31.04 0.68 12.13
CA TRP A 11 30.47 -0.50 11.50
C TRP A 11 29.11 -0.08 10.95
N ALA A 12 28.94 -0.15 9.63
CA ALA A 12 27.64 0.11 9.00
C ALA A 12 26.66 -0.93 9.59
N VAL A 13 25.63 -0.45 10.26
CA VAL A 13 24.57 -1.31 10.81
C VAL A 13 23.95 -2.05 9.63
N SER A 14 23.98 -3.37 9.64
CA SER A 14 23.35 -4.19 8.61
C SER A 14 21.83 -4.03 8.70
N ALA A 15 21.26 -3.14 7.89
CA ALA A 15 19.86 -2.77 7.91
C ALA A 15 19.13 -3.26 6.64
N VAL A 16 17.86 -3.64 6.81
CA VAL A 16 16.96 -3.97 5.71
C VAL A 16 15.61 -3.29 5.90
N ILE A 17 15.01 -2.86 4.79
CA ILE A 17 13.68 -2.28 4.72
C ILE A 17 12.80 -3.24 3.91
N LEU A 18 11.73 -3.74 4.51
CA LEU A 18 10.68 -4.51 3.86
C LEU A 18 9.45 -3.61 3.71
N ALA A 19 9.04 -3.30 2.49
CA ALA A 19 7.95 -2.36 2.25
C ALA A 19 6.93 -2.91 1.24
N HIS A 20 5.71 -2.38 1.27
CA HIS A 20 4.76 -2.63 0.19
C HIS A 20 5.22 -1.95 -1.11
N GLY A 21 4.80 -2.49 -2.26
CA GLY A 21 5.29 -2.03 -3.56
C GLY A 21 4.42 -0.98 -4.25
N ASP A 22 3.51 -0.32 -3.55
CA ASP A 22 2.72 0.81 -4.06
C ASP A 22 3.33 2.18 -3.73
N ALA A 23 2.57 3.25 -3.89
CA ALA A 23 3.10 4.60 -3.70
C ALA A 23 3.41 4.90 -2.23
N ASP A 24 2.57 4.45 -1.28
CA ASP A 24 2.80 4.69 0.13
C ASP A 24 3.99 3.88 0.66
N GLY A 25 4.06 2.58 0.30
CA GLY A 25 5.20 1.75 0.65
C GLY A 25 6.53 2.23 0.05
N VAL A 26 6.56 2.65 -1.23
CA VAL A 26 7.76 3.18 -1.89
C VAL A 26 8.23 4.49 -1.27
N THR A 27 7.32 5.41 -0.96
CA THR A 27 7.68 6.70 -0.34
C THR A 27 8.08 6.55 1.11
N SER A 28 7.42 5.68 1.88
CA SER A 28 7.82 5.35 3.25
C SER A 28 9.20 4.68 3.29
N ALA A 29 9.49 3.79 2.33
CA ALA A 29 10.82 3.20 2.17
C ALA A 29 11.88 4.26 1.83
N ALA A 30 11.57 5.23 0.97
CA ALA A 30 12.47 6.32 0.63
C ALA A 30 12.79 7.20 1.85
N ILE A 31 11.82 7.47 2.70
CA ILE A 31 12.01 8.20 3.96
C ILE A 31 12.91 7.41 4.90
N ALA A 32 12.66 6.13 5.13
CA ALA A 32 13.51 5.29 5.96
C ALA A 32 14.93 5.16 5.39
N LYS A 33 15.07 5.01 4.07
CA LYS A 33 16.35 4.94 3.36
C LYS A 33 17.15 6.22 3.47
N SER A 34 16.51 7.39 3.51
CA SER A 34 17.22 8.67 3.67
C SER A 34 17.99 8.78 4.99
N VAL A 35 17.52 8.07 6.04
CA VAL A 35 18.13 8.00 7.37
C VAL A 35 19.06 6.79 7.47
N HIS A 36 18.68 5.66 6.91
CA HIS A 36 19.46 4.42 6.89
C HIS A 36 20.01 4.16 5.49
N ARG A 37 20.98 4.97 5.06
CA ARG A 37 21.48 5.02 3.67
C ARG A 37 22.00 3.71 3.13
N ASP A 38 22.58 2.86 3.98
CA ASP A 38 23.13 1.56 3.60
C ASP A 38 22.10 0.42 3.67
N ALA A 39 20.85 0.70 4.07
CA ALA A 39 19.82 -0.31 4.16
C ALA A 39 19.43 -0.84 2.77
N GLU A 40 19.35 -2.16 2.62
CA GLU A 40 18.78 -2.80 1.44
C GLU A 40 17.27 -2.71 1.48
N VAL A 41 16.62 -2.55 0.32
CA VAL A 41 15.17 -2.43 0.20
C VAL A 41 14.60 -3.62 -0.56
N TYR A 42 13.60 -4.28 0.02
CA TYR A 42 12.85 -5.35 -0.62
C TYR A 42 11.35 -5.07 -0.51
N PHE A 43 10.62 -5.45 -1.55
CA PHE A 43 9.18 -5.30 -1.56
C PHE A 43 8.48 -6.60 -1.21
N THR A 44 7.48 -6.50 -0.36
CA THR A 44 6.72 -7.62 0.16
C THR A 44 5.21 -7.32 0.13
N HIS A 45 4.43 -8.26 0.61
CA HIS A 45 2.97 -8.14 0.75
C HIS A 45 2.50 -8.96 1.96
N PRO A 46 1.27 -8.74 2.50
CA PRO A 46 0.82 -9.35 3.75
C PRO A 46 1.07 -10.85 3.88
N VAL A 47 0.77 -11.62 2.83
CA VAL A 47 0.93 -13.09 2.84
C VAL A 47 2.40 -13.51 2.68
N GLY A 48 3.20 -12.73 1.95
CA GLY A 48 4.62 -13.01 1.68
C GLY A 48 5.54 -12.63 2.83
N LEU A 49 5.14 -11.70 3.69
CA LEU A 49 5.99 -11.10 4.72
C LEU A 49 6.78 -12.11 5.57
N PRO A 50 6.24 -13.22 6.07
CA PRO A 50 7.04 -14.18 6.84
C PRO A 50 8.14 -14.86 6.01
N GLY A 51 7.86 -15.16 4.72
CA GLY A 51 8.83 -15.73 3.79
C GLY A 51 9.95 -14.74 3.47
N ASP A 52 9.59 -13.53 3.09
CA ASP A 52 10.51 -12.46 2.74
C ASP A 52 11.36 -12.03 3.96
N PHE A 53 10.79 -12.06 5.16
CA PHE A 53 11.54 -11.83 6.39
C PHE A 53 12.62 -12.89 6.60
N ARG A 54 12.34 -14.17 6.36
CA ARG A 54 13.36 -15.23 6.44
C ARG A 54 14.45 -15.05 5.41
N GLU A 55 14.08 -14.69 4.20
CA GLU A 55 15.03 -14.58 3.08
C GLU A 55 15.95 -13.37 3.20
N PHE A 56 15.40 -12.21 3.57
CA PHE A 56 16.12 -10.93 3.48
C PHE A 56 16.48 -10.30 4.82
N ALA A 57 15.76 -10.65 5.90
CA ALA A 57 15.87 -9.94 7.19
C ALA A 57 16.56 -10.72 8.30
N LEU A 58 16.63 -12.06 8.22
CA LEU A 58 17.36 -12.83 9.24
C LEU A 58 18.84 -12.50 9.25
N GLY A 59 19.38 -12.29 10.47
CA GLY A 59 20.78 -11.93 10.67
C GLY A 59 21.11 -10.45 10.45
N ARG A 60 20.11 -9.61 10.16
CA ARG A 60 20.26 -8.16 10.10
C ARG A 60 20.16 -7.54 11.49
N GLU A 61 20.91 -6.47 11.75
CA GLU A 61 20.85 -5.77 13.02
C GLU A 61 19.59 -4.93 13.18
N LEU A 62 19.12 -4.32 12.06
CA LEU A 62 17.90 -3.52 11.98
C LEU A 62 17.02 -3.99 10.84
N VAL A 63 15.75 -4.22 11.16
CA VAL A 63 14.70 -4.51 10.17
C VAL A 63 13.60 -3.47 10.30
N VAL A 64 13.27 -2.79 9.21
CA VAL A 64 12.15 -1.84 9.14
C VAL A 64 11.08 -2.40 8.23
N ILE A 65 9.87 -2.58 8.74
CA ILE A 65 8.72 -3.07 7.99
C ILE A 65 7.75 -1.91 7.82
N LEU A 66 7.38 -1.61 6.56
CA LEU A 66 6.63 -0.41 6.20
C LEU A 66 5.44 -0.76 5.31
N ASP A 67 4.25 -0.29 5.68
CA ASP A 67 3.06 -0.35 4.83
C ASP A 67 2.66 -1.77 4.43
N VAL A 68 2.74 -2.70 5.37
CA VAL A 68 2.37 -4.11 5.14
C VAL A 68 1.36 -4.55 6.18
N ALA A 69 0.11 -4.68 5.76
CA ALA A 69 -0.95 -5.19 6.62
C ALA A 69 -0.61 -6.59 7.18
N LEU A 70 -1.07 -6.89 8.39
CA LEU A 70 -0.85 -8.18 9.03
C LEU A 70 -1.90 -9.20 8.54
N ASP A 71 -1.45 -10.31 7.97
CA ASP A 71 -2.33 -11.44 7.61
C ASP A 71 -2.54 -12.36 8.82
N GLU A 72 -3.79 -12.44 9.29
CA GLU A 72 -4.17 -13.23 10.46
C GLU A 72 -3.74 -14.70 10.35
N ARG A 73 -3.71 -15.27 9.14
CA ARG A 73 -3.35 -16.69 8.90
C ARG A 73 -1.87 -16.97 9.13
N SER A 74 -1.02 -15.98 8.93
CA SER A 74 0.44 -16.09 9.10
C SER A 74 0.97 -15.33 10.30
N LEU A 75 0.09 -14.69 11.09
CA LEU A 75 0.49 -13.85 12.22
C LEU A 75 1.28 -14.62 13.29
N ASP A 76 0.87 -15.84 13.64
CA ASP A 76 1.58 -16.66 14.64
C ASP A 76 3.01 -16.98 14.20
N GLU A 77 3.19 -17.23 12.92
CA GLU A 77 4.48 -17.49 12.33
C GLU A 77 5.35 -16.24 12.32
N LEU A 78 4.78 -15.11 11.88
CA LEU A 78 5.46 -13.82 11.85
C LEU A 78 5.93 -13.40 13.25
N VAL A 79 5.06 -13.45 14.26
CA VAL A 79 5.38 -13.09 15.65
C VAL A 79 6.55 -13.92 16.18
N ARG A 80 6.55 -15.23 15.93
CA ARG A 80 7.68 -16.10 16.33
C ARG A 80 8.98 -15.72 15.64
N LEU A 81 8.94 -15.44 14.33
CA LEU A 81 10.12 -15.04 13.56
C LEU A 81 10.69 -13.73 14.08
N LEU A 82 9.84 -12.73 14.28
CA LEU A 82 10.25 -11.41 14.78
C LEU A 82 10.88 -11.53 16.17
N GLY A 83 10.25 -12.25 17.09
CA GLY A 83 10.74 -12.43 18.47
C GLY A 83 12.03 -13.24 18.59
N SER A 84 12.31 -14.12 17.63
CA SER A 84 13.51 -14.98 17.63
C SER A 84 14.64 -14.48 16.73
N SER A 85 14.44 -13.41 15.96
CA SER A 85 15.40 -12.94 14.96
C SER A 85 16.69 -12.38 15.53
N GLY A 86 16.66 -11.90 16.78
CA GLY A 86 17.76 -11.12 17.38
C GLY A 86 17.95 -9.72 16.79
N SER A 87 17.14 -9.33 15.82
CA SER A 87 17.17 -8.03 15.17
C SER A 87 16.39 -6.99 15.96
N LYS A 88 16.80 -5.71 15.87
CA LYS A 88 15.91 -4.61 16.22
C LYS A 88 14.87 -4.46 15.11
N VAL A 89 13.60 -4.72 15.41
CA VAL A 89 12.53 -4.62 14.42
C VAL A 89 11.66 -3.39 14.69
N VAL A 90 11.42 -2.60 13.63
CA VAL A 90 10.50 -1.46 13.62
C VAL A 90 9.39 -1.77 12.62
N TYR A 91 8.15 -1.69 13.06
CA TYR A 91 6.95 -1.84 12.23
C TYR A 91 6.19 -0.52 12.21
N ILE A 92 6.03 0.05 11.00
CA ILE A 92 5.27 1.29 10.77
C ILE A 92 4.20 0.99 9.74
N ASP A 93 2.94 1.21 10.12
CA ASP A 93 1.80 0.84 9.27
C ASP A 93 0.53 1.58 9.69
N HIS A 94 -0.46 1.63 8.81
CA HIS A 94 -1.73 2.31 9.05
C HIS A 94 -2.96 1.40 8.84
N HIS A 95 -2.74 0.17 8.40
CA HIS A 95 -3.83 -0.77 8.17
C HIS A 95 -4.53 -1.17 9.48
N PRO A 96 -5.84 -1.46 9.45
CA PRO A 96 -6.54 -1.98 10.62
C PRO A 96 -5.94 -3.32 11.09
N CYS A 97 -5.35 -3.35 12.27
CA CYS A 97 -4.60 -4.51 12.79
C CYS A 97 -5.20 -5.15 14.04
N GLY A 98 -6.15 -4.50 14.73
CA GLY A 98 -6.77 -5.02 15.95
C GLY A 98 -5.73 -5.44 17.01
N GLU A 99 -5.91 -6.63 17.59
CA GLU A 99 -5.03 -7.16 18.65
C GLU A 99 -3.63 -7.60 18.15
N ALA A 100 -3.41 -7.66 16.84
CA ALA A 100 -2.14 -8.09 16.28
C ALA A 100 -0.97 -7.18 16.68
N LEU A 101 -1.22 -5.88 16.86
CA LEU A 101 -0.18 -4.93 17.29
C LEU A 101 0.39 -5.24 18.68
N GLU A 102 -0.47 -5.66 19.62
CA GLU A 102 -0.03 -6.05 20.97
C GLU A 102 0.86 -7.31 20.91
N ARG A 103 0.54 -8.22 20.02
CA ARG A 103 1.36 -9.42 19.80
C ARG A 103 2.74 -9.07 19.24
N LEU A 104 2.83 -8.10 18.30
CA LEU A 104 4.11 -7.59 17.81
C LEU A 104 4.92 -6.92 18.92
N ARG A 105 4.28 -6.08 19.75
CA ARG A 105 4.93 -5.45 20.91
C ARG A 105 5.43 -6.49 21.90
N GLY A 106 4.63 -7.52 22.18
CA GLY A 106 5.02 -8.66 23.01
C GLY A 106 6.22 -9.46 22.49
N ALA A 107 6.44 -9.45 21.17
CA ALA A 107 7.61 -10.03 20.52
C ALA A 107 8.84 -9.09 20.48
N GLY A 108 8.78 -7.90 21.12
CA GLY A 108 9.88 -6.95 21.17
C GLY A 108 9.97 -6.02 19.95
N VAL A 109 8.93 -5.96 19.11
CA VAL A 109 8.88 -5.06 17.95
C VAL A 109 8.52 -3.64 18.39
N THR A 110 9.26 -2.64 17.89
CA THR A 110 8.88 -1.24 18.00
C THR A 110 7.75 -0.96 17.00
N VAL A 111 6.55 -0.70 17.49
CA VAL A 111 5.37 -0.46 16.66
C VAL A 111 5.01 1.02 16.67
N PHE A 112 4.93 1.63 15.49
CA PHE A 112 4.39 2.97 15.26
C PHE A 112 3.22 2.87 14.28
N HIS A 113 2.01 3.04 14.77
CA HIS A 113 0.80 2.75 14.01
C HIS A 113 -0.29 3.79 14.32
N GLU A 114 -0.97 4.25 13.25
CA GLU A 114 -2.10 5.17 13.36
C GLU A 114 -3.01 4.99 12.14
N GLU A 115 -4.25 4.57 12.34
CA GLU A 115 -5.24 4.51 11.27
C GLU A 115 -5.64 5.92 10.80
N GLY A 116 -5.80 6.11 9.48
CA GLY A 116 -6.18 7.40 8.89
C GLY A 116 -5.02 8.29 8.43
N ALA A 117 -3.78 7.98 8.84
CA ALA A 117 -2.56 8.56 8.26
C ALA A 117 -1.96 7.59 7.24
N SER A 118 -1.17 8.06 6.27
CA SER A 118 -0.39 7.18 5.41
C SER A 118 0.86 6.65 6.12
N THR A 119 1.37 5.51 5.71
CA THR A 119 2.64 5.00 6.26
C THR A 119 3.81 5.95 5.96
N ALA A 120 3.78 6.65 4.85
CA ALA A 120 4.80 7.65 4.53
C ALA A 120 4.77 8.85 5.51
N GLU A 121 3.59 9.34 5.90
CA GLU A 121 3.45 10.32 6.97
C GLU A 121 4.01 9.77 8.28
N LEU A 122 3.62 8.55 8.65
CA LEU A 122 4.08 7.90 9.87
C LEU A 122 5.60 7.71 9.89
N ALA A 123 6.18 7.28 8.75
CA ALA A 123 7.63 7.14 8.61
C ALA A 123 8.35 8.49 8.76
N TYR A 124 7.79 9.56 8.16
CA TYR A 124 8.33 10.90 8.31
C TYR A 124 8.31 11.36 9.78
N ARG A 125 7.20 11.17 10.48
CA ARG A 125 7.03 11.53 11.90
C ARG A 125 7.93 10.69 12.82
N PHE A 126 8.19 9.43 12.47
CA PHE A 126 9.04 8.53 13.25
C PHE A 126 10.52 8.79 13.05
N PHE A 127 10.98 8.83 11.81
CA PHE A 127 12.41 8.97 11.48
C PHE A 127 12.93 10.42 11.54
N LYS A 128 12.03 11.39 11.42
CA LYS A 128 12.35 12.83 11.43
C LYS A 128 13.49 13.20 10.47
N PRO A 129 13.37 12.86 9.18
CA PRO A 129 14.37 13.22 8.18
C PRO A 129 14.38 14.75 7.95
N PRO A 130 15.27 15.28 7.11
CA PRO A 130 15.22 16.69 6.72
C PRO A 130 13.84 17.12 6.21
N ARG A 131 13.45 18.38 6.52
CA ARG A 131 12.11 18.95 6.21
C ARG A 131 11.71 18.76 4.76
N GLU A 132 12.64 18.87 3.84
CA GLU A 132 12.40 18.76 2.40
C GLU A 132 11.81 17.40 1.99
N LEU A 133 12.04 16.35 2.77
CA LEU A 133 11.46 15.02 2.54
C LEU A 133 10.00 14.91 2.99
N SER A 134 9.43 15.93 3.63
CA SER A 134 7.99 15.97 3.94
C SER A 134 7.13 15.87 2.67
N ARG A 135 7.58 16.47 1.55
CA ARG A 135 6.88 16.34 0.27
C ARG A 135 6.83 14.90 -0.25
N VAL A 136 7.87 14.08 0.01
CA VAL A 136 7.87 12.66 -0.36
C VAL A 136 6.80 11.91 0.45
N ALA A 137 6.64 12.25 1.73
CA ALA A 137 5.56 11.71 2.56
C ALA A 137 4.16 12.13 2.04
N VAL A 138 4.03 13.39 1.59
CA VAL A 138 2.78 13.87 0.98
C VAL A 138 2.45 13.10 -0.31
N TYR A 139 3.45 12.72 -1.11
CA TYR A 139 3.19 11.91 -2.32
C TYR A 139 2.59 10.54 -1.96
N GLY A 140 3.08 9.89 -0.90
CA GLY A 140 2.51 8.65 -0.39
C GLY A 140 1.09 8.83 0.10
N ALA A 141 0.84 9.87 0.90
CA ALA A 141 -0.50 10.21 1.39
C ALA A 141 -1.50 10.44 0.25
N ILE A 142 -1.10 11.12 -0.83
CA ILE A 142 -1.93 11.30 -2.03
C ILE A 142 -2.17 9.96 -2.73
N GLY A 143 -1.14 9.12 -2.85
CA GLY A 143 -1.22 7.81 -3.50
C GLY A 143 -2.20 6.87 -2.83
N ASP A 144 -2.28 6.92 -1.49
CA ASP A 144 -3.18 6.08 -0.69
C ASP A 144 -4.48 6.79 -0.26
N HIS A 145 -4.73 7.99 -0.77
CA HIS A 145 -5.91 8.82 -0.44
C HIS A 145 -6.05 9.20 1.04
N MET A 146 -4.94 9.17 1.82
CA MET A 146 -4.87 9.54 3.24
C MET A 146 -4.57 11.04 3.41
N VAL A 147 -5.46 11.88 2.91
CA VAL A 147 -5.26 13.33 2.75
C VAL A 147 -6.05 14.18 3.77
N SER A 148 -6.43 13.59 4.91
CA SER A 148 -7.30 14.25 5.89
C SER A 148 -6.68 14.45 7.27
N THR A 149 -5.38 14.16 7.44
CA THR A 149 -4.70 14.37 8.72
C THR A 149 -4.35 15.84 8.96
N PRO A 150 -4.25 16.28 10.24
CA PRO A 150 -3.74 17.62 10.56
C PRO A 150 -2.33 17.86 9.99
N TRP A 151 -1.47 16.84 10.01
CA TRP A 151 -0.13 16.93 9.44
C TRP A 151 -0.17 17.19 7.93
N TYR A 152 -1.05 16.47 7.20
CA TYR A 152 -1.21 16.70 5.76
C TYR A 152 -1.68 18.14 5.46
N ALA A 153 -2.63 18.65 6.26
CA ALA A 153 -3.10 20.03 6.11
C ALA A 153 -1.98 21.05 6.33
N GLU A 154 -1.13 20.84 7.34
CA GLU A 154 0.06 21.67 7.60
C GLU A 154 1.03 21.67 6.42
N MET A 155 1.27 20.50 5.80
CA MET A 155 2.14 20.40 4.64
C MET A 155 1.61 21.16 3.41
N LEU A 156 0.30 21.30 3.25
CA LEU A 156 -0.29 22.13 2.20
C LEU A 156 -0.07 23.64 2.40
N GLU A 157 0.26 24.08 3.61
CA GLU A 157 0.67 25.47 3.88
C GLU A 157 2.17 25.66 3.61
N GLU A 158 2.98 24.61 3.68
CA GLU A 158 4.42 24.66 3.46
C GLU A 158 4.87 24.49 2.00
N TRP A 159 4.05 23.82 1.18
CA TRP A 159 4.37 23.48 -0.20
C TRP A 159 3.29 23.93 -1.17
N ASP A 160 3.69 24.37 -2.38
CA ASP A 160 2.71 24.68 -3.44
C ASP A 160 1.90 23.44 -3.80
N ILE A 161 0.59 23.51 -3.59
CA ILE A 161 -0.34 22.38 -3.77
C ILE A 161 -0.32 21.84 -5.21
N ARG A 162 -0.14 22.69 -6.23
CA ARG A 162 -0.12 22.28 -7.64
C ARG A 162 1.11 21.45 -7.93
N SER A 163 2.26 21.86 -7.37
CA SER A 163 3.50 21.08 -7.45
C SER A 163 3.37 19.74 -6.75
N LEU A 164 2.80 19.69 -5.54
CA LEU A 164 2.60 18.44 -4.81
C LEU A 164 1.72 17.45 -5.60
N PHE A 165 0.59 17.90 -6.13
CA PHE A 165 -0.30 17.02 -6.90
C PHE A 165 0.32 16.58 -8.23
N PHE A 166 1.06 17.44 -8.90
CA PHE A 166 1.75 17.10 -10.14
C PHE A 166 2.82 16.03 -9.89
N GLU A 167 3.69 16.23 -8.91
CA GLU A 167 4.75 15.28 -8.58
C GLU A 167 4.20 13.95 -8.07
N ALA A 168 3.20 13.99 -7.19
CA ALA A 168 2.50 12.78 -6.75
C ALA A 168 1.84 12.03 -7.91
N GLY A 169 1.18 12.75 -8.83
CA GLY A 169 0.56 12.16 -10.01
C GLY A 169 1.58 11.45 -10.92
N VAL A 170 2.72 12.08 -11.18
CA VAL A 170 3.82 11.46 -11.94
C VAL A 170 4.31 10.19 -11.22
N LEU A 171 4.55 10.26 -9.91
CA LEU A 171 5.05 9.12 -9.14
C LEU A 171 4.05 7.95 -9.12
N VAL A 172 2.82 8.21 -8.72
CA VAL A 172 1.78 7.18 -8.53
C VAL A 172 1.50 6.44 -9.84
N LEU A 173 1.32 7.19 -10.94
CA LEU A 173 1.07 6.59 -12.25
C LEU A 173 2.29 5.81 -12.78
N ALA A 174 3.50 6.31 -12.55
CA ALA A 174 4.71 5.59 -12.94
C ALA A 174 4.86 4.28 -12.15
N LEU A 175 4.61 4.29 -10.83
CA LEU A 175 4.65 3.08 -10.00
C LEU A 175 3.56 2.06 -10.39
N GLU A 176 2.38 2.52 -10.80
CA GLU A 176 1.33 1.66 -11.38
C GLU A 176 1.82 1.01 -12.68
N ALA A 177 2.45 1.78 -13.58
CA ALA A 177 3.01 1.27 -14.83
C ALA A 177 4.14 0.25 -14.61
N LEU A 178 4.98 0.44 -13.60
CA LEU A 178 6.05 -0.49 -13.22
C LEU A 178 5.50 -1.84 -12.69
N GLY A 179 4.29 -1.87 -12.16
CA GLY A 179 3.68 -3.11 -11.68
C GLY A 179 4.55 -3.85 -10.66
N ARG A 180 5.17 -4.97 -11.05
CA ARG A 180 6.05 -5.80 -10.22
C ARG A 180 7.53 -5.67 -10.57
N ASP A 181 7.90 -4.68 -11.31
CA ASP A 181 9.33 -4.38 -11.55
C ASP A 181 9.96 -3.81 -10.27
N TYR A 182 10.32 -4.71 -9.37
CA TYR A 182 10.86 -4.34 -8.06
C TYR A 182 12.28 -3.78 -8.15
N GLU A 183 13.00 -4.03 -9.22
CA GLU A 183 14.32 -3.45 -9.45
C GLU A 183 14.19 -1.96 -9.77
N GLU A 184 13.34 -1.60 -10.75
CA GLU A 184 13.06 -0.19 -11.06
C GLU A 184 12.43 0.52 -9.83
N LYS A 185 11.55 -0.13 -9.06
CA LYS A 185 10.99 0.47 -7.83
C LYS A 185 12.05 0.74 -6.76
N ARG A 186 13.06 -0.12 -6.60
CA ARG A 186 14.20 0.18 -5.71
C ARG A 186 14.98 1.39 -6.18
N ALA A 187 15.20 1.53 -7.48
CA ALA A 187 15.84 2.74 -8.03
C ALA A 187 15.00 4.00 -7.75
N VAL A 188 13.66 3.91 -7.78
CA VAL A 188 12.78 5.02 -7.39
C VAL A 188 12.92 5.34 -5.91
N VAL A 189 13.04 4.35 -5.02
CA VAL A 189 13.28 4.58 -3.58
C VAL A 189 14.57 5.36 -3.37
N GLU A 190 15.68 4.93 -3.99
CA GLU A 190 16.96 5.64 -3.90
C GLU A 190 16.86 7.08 -4.44
N TYR A 191 16.17 7.26 -5.56
CA TYR A 191 15.96 8.56 -6.18
C TYR A 191 15.20 9.53 -5.27
N LEU A 192 14.10 9.06 -4.66
CA LEU A 192 13.29 9.84 -3.73
C LEU A 192 14.00 10.09 -2.39
N ALA A 193 14.77 9.13 -1.89
CA ALA A 193 15.58 9.30 -0.67
C ALA A 193 16.63 10.41 -0.81
N GLY A 194 17.08 10.68 -2.04
CA GLY A 194 17.92 11.84 -2.39
C GLY A 194 17.13 13.15 -2.53
N ASN A 195 15.85 13.18 -2.15
CA ASN A 195 14.97 14.35 -2.29
C ASN A 195 14.80 14.86 -3.73
N ASN A 196 14.83 13.96 -4.72
CA ASN A 196 14.64 14.32 -6.11
C ASN A 196 13.16 14.38 -6.48
N LEU A 197 12.80 15.28 -7.41
CA LEU A 197 11.42 15.42 -7.90
C LEU A 197 11.12 14.31 -8.92
N PRO A 198 10.00 13.61 -8.81
CA PRO A 198 9.54 12.63 -9.82
C PRO A 198 9.56 13.17 -11.24
N SER A 199 9.13 14.41 -11.46
CA SER A 199 9.09 15.07 -12.77
C SER A 199 10.47 15.32 -13.40
N ARG A 200 11.54 15.33 -12.62
CA ARG A 200 12.91 15.46 -13.14
C ARG A 200 13.48 14.14 -13.69
N ASN A 201 12.79 13.03 -13.45
CA ASN A 201 13.16 11.74 -14.03
C ASN A 201 12.34 11.50 -15.31
N PRO A 202 12.96 11.58 -16.51
CA PRO A 202 12.25 11.40 -17.78
C PRO A 202 11.53 10.06 -17.90
N ARG A 203 12.10 9.01 -17.29
CA ARG A 203 11.49 7.66 -17.30
C ARG A 203 10.18 7.63 -16.52
N LEU A 204 10.13 8.26 -15.34
CA LEU A 204 8.89 8.34 -14.56
C LEU A 204 7.83 9.16 -15.28
N VAL A 205 8.21 10.26 -15.93
CA VAL A 205 7.28 11.09 -16.72
C VAL A 205 6.70 10.31 -17.90
N GLU A 206 7.53 9.59 -18.65
CA GLU A 206 7.10 8.75 -19.76
C GLU A 206 6.10 7.68 -19.30
N LEU A 207 6.46 6.94 -18.24
CA LEU A 207 5.61 5.90 -17.66
C LEU A 207 4.27 6.47 -17.18
N ALA A 208 4.31 7.61 -16.49
CA ALA A 208 3.11 8.25 -15.98
C ALA A 208 2.17 8.72 -17.10
N ALA A 209 2.71 9.36 -18.13
CA ALA A 209 1.93 9.80 -19.29
C ALA A 209 1.27 8.62 -20.00
N ARG A 210 2.01 7.54 -20.23
CA ARG A 210 1.48 6.31 -20.82
C ARG A 210 0.38 5.68 -19.95
N GLN A 211 0.63 5.58 -18.63
CA GLN A 211 -0.34 4.98 -17.70
C GLN A 211 -1.63 5.80 -17.63
N SER A 212 -1.53 7.12 -17.67
CA SER A 212 -2.70 8.00 -17.70
C SER A 212 -3.60 7.72 -18.91
N LEU A 213 -3.02 7.51 -20.10
CA LEU A 213 -3.78 7.13 -21.30
C LEU A 213 -4.44 5.76 -21.15
N LEU A 214 -3.69 4.76 -20.64
CA LEU A 214 -4.23 3.43 -20.39
C LEU A 214 -5.38 3.44 -19.36
N ASN A 215 -5.29 4.29 -18.35
CA ASN A 215 -6.35 4.45 -17.34
C ASN A 215 -7.61 5.08 -17.95
N GLU A 216 -7.46 6.03 -18.88
CA GLU A 216 -8.62 6.59 -19.61
C GLU A 216 -9.27 5.55 -20.55
N GLU A 217 -8.47 4.76 -21.26
CA GLU A 217 -8.97 3.65 -22.07
C GLU A 217 -9.71 2.61 -21.20
N LEU A 218 -9.16 2.30 -20.02
CA LEU A 218 -9.80 1.42 -19.05
C LEU A 218 -11.13 2.00 -18.57
N ARG A 219 -11.19 3.29 -18.26
CA ARG A 219 -12.42 3.99 -17.85
C ARG A 219 -13.52 3.84 -18.89
N LEU A 220 -13.21 4.14 -20.15
CA LEU A 220 -14.16 4.06 -21.27
C LEU A 220 -14.68 2.62 -21.48
N ARG A 221 -13.79 1.62 -21.37
CA ARG A 221 -14.17 0.22 -21.49
C ARG A 221 -15.06 -0.23 -20.33
N VAL A 222 -14.65 0.08 -19.09
CA VAL A 222 -15.45 -0.24 -17.89
C VAL A 222 -16.81 0.43 -17.93
N GLY A 223 -16.89 1.67 -18.38
CA GLY A 223 -18.15 2.39 -18.53
C GLY A 223 -19.15 1.67 -19.47
N LYS A 224 -18.66 0.97 -20.50
CA LYS A 224 -19.47 0.17 -21.42
C LYS A 224 -19.81 -1.21 -20.88
N GLU A 225 -18.85 -1.91 -20.28
CA GLU A 225 -18.94 -3.34 -19.94
C GLU A 225 -19.47 -3.62 -18.53
N ALA A 226 -19.34 -2.66 -17.62
CA ALA A 226 -19.79 -2.86 -16.24
C ALA A 226 -21.30 -3.08 -16.15
N ARG A 227 -21.66 -4.11 -15.38
CA ARG A 227 -23.04 -4.52 -15.06
C ARG A 227 -23.40 -4.05 -13.66
N VAL A 228 -24.70 -3.93 -13.39
CA VAL A 228 -25.22 -3.45 -12.10
C VAL A 228 -26.11 -4.51 -11.47
N VAL A 229 -25.90 -4.74 -10.17
CA VAL A 229 -26.76 -5.55 -9.30
C VAL A 229 -27.04 -4.73 -8.03
N GLY A 230 -28.25 -4.21 -7.87
CA GLY A 230 -28.57 -3.29 -6.79
C GLY A 230 -27.61 -2.08 -6.77
N ASP A 231 -26.97 -1.85 -5.65
CA ASP A 231 -26.01 -0.75 -5.43
C ASP A 231 -24.53 -1.15 -5.70
N VAL A 232 -24.33 -2.20 -6.47
CA VAL A 232 -23.01 -2.72 -6.88
C VAL A 232 -22.89 -2.71 -8.40
N ALA A 233 -21.82 -2.09 -8.91
CA ALA A 233 -21.42 -2.27 -10.31
C ALA A 233 -20.21 -3.21 -10.38
N TYR A 234 -20.19 -4.13 -11.33
CA TYR A 234 -19.07 -5.04 -11.49
C TYR A 234 -18.64 -5.20 -12.94
N VAL A 235 -17.36 -5.46 -13.12
CA VAL A 235 -16.74 -5.79 -14.42
C VAL A 235 -15.84 -7.01 -14.25
N VAL A 236 -15.86 -7.90 -15.25
CA VAL A 236 -15.07 -9.14 -15.24
C VAL A 236 -13.98 -9.06 -16.30
N ASP A 237 -12.76 -9.40 -15.91
CA ASP A 237 -11.54 -9.39 -16.74
C ASP A 237 -11.35 -8.05 -17.50
N PRO A 238 -11.38 -6.90 -16.80
CA PRO A 238 -11.36 -5.59 -17.46
C PRO A 238 -10.02 -5.30 -18.16
N GLY A 239 -8.96 -6.02 -17.80
CA GLY A 239 -7.58 -5.67 -18.16
C GLY A 239 -7.11 -4.42 -17.41
N GLY A 240 -5.81 -4.34 -17.10
CA GLY A 240 -5.24 -3.25 -16.31
C GLY A 240 -5.47 -3.40 -14.80
N SER A 241 -5.36 -2.31 -14.07
CA SER A 241 -5.47 -2.29 -12.61
C SER A 241 -6.89 -2.62 -12.14
N LEU A 242 -7.05 -3.70 -11.36
CA LEU A 242 -8.36 -4.05 -10.79
C LEU A 242 -8.89 -2.96 -9.83
N GLY A 243 -8.00 -2.30 -9.08
CA GLY A 243 -8.39 -1.21 -8.20
C GLY A 243 -8.98 -0.03 -8.95
N THR A 244 -8.32 0.38 -10.02
CA THR A 244 -8.75 1.46 -10.92
C THR A 244 -10.03 1.08 -11.67
N ALA A 245 -10.14 -0.18 -12.15
CA ALA A 245 -11.35 -0.66 -12.80
C ALA A 245 -12.56 -0.69 -11.85
N ALA A 246 -12.37 -1.14 -10.59
CA ALA A 246 -13.42 -1.11 -9.57
C ALA A 246 -13.88 0.33 -9.26
N PHE A 247 -12.93 1.27 -9.16
CA PHE A 247 -13.26 2.68 -8.99
C PHE A 247 -14.12 3.20 -10.15
N TYR A 248 -13.71 2.94 -11.39
CA TYR A 248 -14.47 3.38 -12.57
C TYR A 248 -15.83 2.67 -12.68
N ALA A 249 -15.94 1.39 -12.36
CA ALA A 249 -17.23 0.70 -12.35
C ALA A 249 -18.22 1.41 -11.41
N ARG A 250 -17.77 1.81 -10.22
CA ARG A 250 -18.58 2.56 -9.27
C ARG A 250 -19.02 3.92 -9.82
N VAL A 251 -18.07 4.69 -10.34
CA VAL A 251 -18.31 6.08 -10.77
C VAL A 251 -19.15 6.15 -12.04
N GLU A 252 -18.81 5.35 -13.06
CA GLU A 252 -19.52 5.33 -14.35
C GLU A 252 -20.97 4.83 -14.25
N LYS A 253 -21.27 4.00 -13.24
CA LYS A 253 -22.63 3.50 -12.99
C LYS A 253 -23.36 4.24 -11.87
N GLY A 254 -22.74 5.17 -11.17
CA GLY A 254 -23.35 5.98 -10.12
C GLY A 254 -23.82 5.19 -8.90
N VAL A 255 -23.12 4.10 -8.55
CA VAL A 255 -23.47 3.20 -7.43
C VAL A 255 -22.54 3.36 -6.24
N ARG A 256 -22.89 2.78 -5.07
CA ARG A 256 -22.06 2.88 -3.86
C ARG A 256 -20.81 2.03 -3.89
N VAL A 257 -20.83 0.87 -4.59
CA VAL A 257 -19.69 -0.07 -4.64
C VAL A 257 -19.40 -0.47 -6.08
N GLY A 258 -18.11 -0.40 -6.46
CA GLY A 258 -17.60 -0.97 -7.70
C GLY A 258 -16.72 -2.19 -7.42
N VAL A 259 -16.83 -3.20 -8.26
CA VAL A 259 -16.10 -4.47 -8.18
C VAL A 259 -15.43 -4.74 -9.52
N ALA A 260 -14.13 -4.99 -9.52
CA ALA A 260 -13.42 -5.55 -10.67
C ALA A 260 -12.98 -6.97 -10.33
N VAL A 261 -13.26 -7.89 -11.21
CA VAL A 261 -13.02 -9.32 -11.05
C VAL A 261 -12.02 -9.78 -12.10
N GLU A 262 -10.98 -10.48 -11.70
CA GLU A 262 -10.07 -11.20 -12.58
C GLU A 262 -10.23 -12.70 -12.33
N ARG A 263 -10.52 -13.46 -13.37
CA ARG A 263 -10.62 -14.92 -13.31
C ARG A 263 -9.25 -15.56 -13.46
N ARG A 264 -8.78 -16.25 -12.42
CA ARG A 264 -7.51 -17.00 -12.41
C ARG A 264 -7.81 -18.48 -12.21
N LYS A 265 -7.99 -19.24 -13.28
CA LYS A 265 -8.47 -20.63 -13.25
C LYS A 265 -9.82 -20.69 -12.50
N ASP A 266 -9.88 -21.44 -11.40
CA ASP A 266 -11.08 -21.61 -10.59
C ASP A 266 -11.28 -20.52 -9.52
N THR A 267 -10.34 -19.59 -9.40
CA THR A 267 -10.37 -18.52 -8.38
C THR A 267 -10.63 -17.17 -9.03
N CYS A 268 -11.65 -16.48 -8.56
CA CYS A 268 -11.92 -15.09 -8.86
C CYS A 268 -11.21 -14.19 -7.84
N VAL A 269 -10.29 -13.34 -8.34
CA VAL A 269 -9.59 -12.30 -7.57
C VAL A 269 -10.31 -10.99 -7.80
N MET A 270 -10.68 -10.31 -6.73
CA MET A 270 -11.49 -9.10 -6.82
C MET A 270 -10.82 -7.92 -6.12
N SER A 271 -10.97 -6.74 -6.72
CA SER A 271 -10.77 -5.47 -6.05
C SER A 271 -12.11 -4.74 -5.94
N LEU A 272 -12.35 -4.15 -4.77
CA LEU A 272 -13.58 -3.41 -4.50
C LEU A 272 -13.24 -1.97 -4.09
N ARG A 273 -14.07 -1.05 -4.53
CA ARG A 273 -14.00 0.37 -4.14
C ARG A 273 -15.39 0.86 -3.75
N SER A 274 -15.49 1.55 -2.60
CA SER A 274 -16.77 2.09 -2.11
C SER A 274 -16.73 3.59 -1.89
N ASN A 275 -17.89 4.19 -1.71
CA ASN A 275 -18.02 5.51 -1.11
C ASN A 275 -17.84 5.42 0.43
N ARG A 276 -17.90 6.56 1.12
CA ARG A 276 -17.64 6.66 2.56
C ARG A 276 -18.64 5.90 3.45
N ASP A 277 -19.82 5.56 2.90
CA ASP A 277 -20.94 4.99 3.67
C ASP A 277 -20.84 3.46 3.81
N VAL A 278 -19.92 2.80 3.07
CA VAL A 278 -19.78 1.35 3.07
C VAL A 278 -18.41 0.94 3.62
N ASP A 279 -18.41 0.10 4.65
CA ASP A 279 -17.20 -0.53 5.18
C ASP A 279 -16.94 -1.88 4.50
N LEU A 280 -16.12 -1.85 3.45
CA LEU A 280 -15.75 -3.04 2.68
C LEU A 280 -14.93 -4.03 3.49
N ASN A 281 -14.06 -3.56 4.39
CA ASN A 281 -13.23 -4.46 5.19
C ASN A 281 -14.10 -5.34 6.11
N ALA A 282 -14.96 -4.71 6.90
CA ALA A 282 -15.85 -5.43 7.80
C ALA A 282 -16.80 -6.40 7.04
N LEU A 283 -17.26 -5.98 5.85
CA LEU A 283 -18.16 -6.76 5.03
C LEU A 283 -17.46 -7.97 4.41
N LEU A 284 -16.28 -7.77 3.80
CA LEU A 284 -15.58 -8.83 3.06
C LEU A 284 -14.95 -9.89 3.98
N ARG A 285 -14.51 -9.51 5.19
CA ARG A 285 -14.03 -10.48 6.19
C ARG A 285 -15.08 -11.54 6.52
N LYS A 286 -16.37 -11.20 6.46
CA LYS A 286 -17.48 -12.12 6.70
C LYS A 286 -17.95 -12.79 5.42
N LEU A 287 -18.21 -12.00 4.39
CA LEU A 287 -18.83 -12.47 3.18
C LEU A 287 -17.93 -13.41 2.37
N ALA A 288 -16.65 -13.06 2.17
CA ALA A 288 -15.73 -13.89 1.40
C ALA A 288 -15.53 -15.28 2.02
N VAL A 289 -15.46 -15.35 3.36
CA VAL A 289 -15.33 -16.63 4.10
C VAL A 289 -16.56 -17.53 3.87
N LYS A 290 -17.76 -16.96 3.88
CA LYS A 290 -19.00 -17.70 3.61
C LYS A 290 -18.97 -18.39 2.25
N TYR A 291 -18.33 -17.80 1.26
CA TYR A 291 -18.19 -18.35 -0.10
C TYR A 291 -16.87 -19.12 -0.31
N GLY A 292 -16.24 -19.61 0.76
CA GLY A 292 -15.05 -20.46 0.69
C GLY A 292 -13.77 -19.74 0.31
N GLY A 293 -13.73 -18.42 0.53
CA GLY A 293 -12.60 -17.59 0.21
C GLY A 293 -12.11 -16.73 1.38
N HIS A 294 -11.50 -15.62 1.07
CA HIS A 294 -11.04 -14.62 2.03
C HIS A 294 -11.09 -13.22 1.43
N GLY A 295 -11.20 -12.20 2.28
CA GLY A 295 -11.23 -10.82 1.86
C GLY A 295 -10.98 -9.86 3.02
N GLY A 296 -10.59 -8.63 2.70
CA GLY A 296 -10.29 -7.57 3.64
C GLY A 296 -9.50 -6.45 2.97
N GLY A 297 -9.09 -5.47 3.75
CA GLY A 297 -8.36 -4.28 3.32
C GLY A 297 -8.79 -3.05 4.10
N HIS A 298 -8.82 -1.91 3.45
CA HIS A 298 -9.33 -0.66 4.02
C HIS A 298 -10.85 -0.57 3.93
N ARG A 299 -11.42 0.36 4.70
CA ARG A 299 -12.85 0.63 4.71
C ARG A 299 -13.43 0.88 3.32
N GLN A 300 -12.75 1.64 2.47
CA GLN A 300 -13.23 2.04 1.14
C GLN A 300 -12.50 1.32 -0.03
N ALA A 301 -11.44 0.58 0.25
CA ALA A 301 -10.62 -0.11 -0.73
C ALA A 301 -10.21 -1.47 -0.19
N ALA A 302 -10.81 -2.54 -0.73
CA ALA A 302 -10.56 -3.88 -0.23
C ALA A 302 -10.48 -4.89 -1.38
N GLY A 303 -9.97 -6.07 -1.06
CA GLY A 303 -9.87 -7.17 -2.01
C GLY A 303 -10.53 -8.44 -1.48
N ALA A 304 -10.91 -9.33 -2.39
CA ALA A 304 -11.39 -10.66 -2.02
C ALA A 304 -10.93 -11.71 -3.04
N ARG A 305 -10.86 -12.96 -2.57
CA ARG A 305 -10.64 -14.13 -3.41
C ARG A 305 -11.67 -15.18 -3.03
N ILE A 306 -12.39 -15.69 -4.03
CA ILE A 306 -13.40 -16.74 -3.86
C ILE A 306 -13.33 -17.72 -5.05
N PRO A 307 -13.88 -18.94 -4.94
CA PRO A 307 -14.11 -19.79 -6.11
C PRO A 307 -14.99 -19.07 -7.15
N CYS A 308 -14.62 -19.14 -8.43
CA CYS A 308 -15.40 -18.46 -9.48
C CYS A 308 -16.83 -19.00 -9.63
N SER A 309 -17.09 -20.24 -9.24
CA SER A 309 -18.43 -20.82 -9.20
C SER A 309 -19.40 -20.09 -8.25
N ALA A 310 -18.87 -19.37 -7.26
CA ALA A 310 -19.66 -18.63 -6.28
C ALA A 310 -19.84 -17.14 -6.63
N LEU A 311 -19.28 -16.67 -7.77
CA LEU A 311 -19.20 -15.24 -8.07
C LEU A 311 -20.58 -14.55 -8.14
N GLU A 312 -21.54 -15.16 -8.82
CA GLU A 312 -22.88 -14.56 -9.02
C GLU A 312 -23.61 -14.41 -7.69
N GLU A 313 -23.65 -15.49 -6.89
CA GLU A 313 -24.28 -15.47 -5.56
C GLU A 313 -23.60 -14.48 -4.60
N PHE A 314 -22.26 -14.42 -4.67
CA PHE A 314 -21.46 -13.45 -3.89
C PHE A 314 -21.85 -12.00 -4.23
N LEU A 315 -21.94 -11.65 -5.52
CA LEU A 315 -22.30 -10.30 -5.96
C LEU A 315 -23.73 -9.92 -5.55
N GLU A 316 -24.68 -10.85 -5.65
CA GLU A 316 -26.05 -10.64 -5.19
C GLU A 316 -26.13 -10.42 -3.67
N GLU A 317 -25.41 -11.24 -2.89
CA GLU A 317 -25.42 -11.09 -1.44
C GLU A 317 -24.67 -9.82 -0.99
N LEU A 318 -23.60 -9.46 -1.68
CA LEU A 318 -22.91 -8.17 -1.49
C LEU A 318 -23.89 -7.01 -1.68
N ALA A 319 -24.65 -7.00 -2.76
CA ALA A 319 -25.65 -5.97 -3.04
C ALA A 319 -26.74 -5.92 -1.96
N ARG A 320 -27.28 -7.06 -1.54
CA ARG A 320 -28.26 -7.14 -0.44
C ARG A 320 -27.70 -6.62 0.88
N SER A 321 -26.43 -6.90 1.18
CA SER A 321 -25.78 -6.47 2.42
C SER A 321 -25.58 -4.97 2.46
N ILE A 322 -25.25 -4.35 1.33
CA ILE A 322 -25.07 -2.91 1.20
C ILE A 322 -26.41 -2.17 1.39
N GLN A 323 -27.51 -2.69 0.84
CA GLN A 323 -28.84 -2.10 1.00
C GLN A 323 -29.28 -2.08 2.46
N ARG A 324 -28.98 -3.14 3.25
CA ARG A 324 -29.33 -3.23 4.69
C ARG A 324 -28.51 -2.31 5.57
N SER A 325 -27.32 -1.91 5.14
CA SER A 325 -26.44 -1.00 5.91
C SER A 325 -26.78 0.48 5.68
N GLY A 326 -27.71 0.81 4.80
CA GLY A 326 -28.13 2.18 4.46
C GLY A 326 -29.51 2.57 5.03
N THR A 327 -30.10 1.72 5.85
CA THR A 327 -31.31 1.99 6.64
C THR A 327 -30.93 2.05 8.12
#